data_2769a21232c90f759d4cad813ea9b9db
#
_entry.id   2769a21232c90f759d4cad813ea9b9db
#
_cell.length_a   1.000
_cell.length_b   1.000
_cell.length_c   1.000
_cell.angle_alpha   90.00
_cell.angle_beta   90.00
_cell.angle_gamma   90.00
#
_symmetry.space_group_name_H-M   'P 1'
#
loop_
_entity.id
_entity.type
_entity.pdbx_description
1 polymer ?
#
loop_
_entity_poly.entity_id
_entity_poly.type
_entity_poly.pdbx_seq_one_letter_code
_entity_poly.pdbx_strand_id
1 'polypeptide(L)'
;MKRLLLVFNPRSSHFWQVERDILTKVRELRGWMVGKYEISDTDVDDNARKLSKIVMDGDVVVAAGGDGTANIAVNGILLSGATGVKFGVMGYGNFNAMARMFGDFSLEEILEKSGKEVWPLECRINGKHWRYAMCYFTVGMFAEACAVFDKPEVRKKLQKKHRRMSLIGSIWSLSMWWFREHKREFLPDFSVKNSSDEMIHCDNCSDYMAINSPSVARIMKGGDYYRGENYFLSNIGCMTKFFKLISMMMRSMFKKVPGIESDYDCLILEKASKIMLQAEGEYKMIDDVKTIEIEKTVTPMMVVMK
;
A
#
# COMPACT_ATOMS: atom_id res chain seq x y z
N MET A 1 26.51 -6.77 17.22
CA MET A 1 26.43 -7.74 16.09
C MET A 1 25.30 -7.26 15.21
N LYS A 2 25.49 -7.18 13.87
CA LYS A 2 24.41 -6.75 12.96
C LYS A 2 23.33 -7.82 12.90
N ARG A 3 22.06 -7.42 12.88
CA ARG A 3 20.93 -8.35 12.79
C ARG A 3 20.14 -8.13 11.50
N LEU A 4 19.89 -9.23 10.78
CA LEU A 4 19.01 -9.31 9.63
C LEU A 4 17.72 -10.00 10.06
N LEU A 5 16.57 -9.36 9.84
CA LEU A 5 15.25 -9.96 10.01
C LEU A 5 14.60 -10.14 8.64
N LEU A 6 14.48 -11.40 8.22
CA LEU A 6 13.88 -11.75 6.94
C LEU A 6 12.39 -12.03 7.11
N VAL A 7 11.54 -11.30 6.36
CA VAL A 7 10.08 -11.45 6.37
C VAL A 7 9.64 -12.07 5.04
N PHE A 8 8.94 -13.19 5.06
CA PHE A 8 8.49 -13.87 3.85
C PHE A 8 7.20 -14.69 4.07
N ASN A 9 6.52 -15.01 2.96
CA ASN A 9 5.32 -15.83 2.99
C ASN A 9 5.59 -17.18 2.29
N PRO A 10 5.69 -18.30 3.04
CA PRO A 10 5.95 -19.62 2.47
C PRO A 10 4.80 -20.15 1.60
N ARG A 11 3.60 -19.53 1.68
CA ARG A 11 2.44 -19.89 0.85
C ARG A 11 2.32 -19.07 -0.44
N SER A 12 3.27 -18.15 -0.69
CA SER A 12 3.25 -17.36 -1.93
C SER A 12 3.57 -18.24 -3.15
N SER A 13 2.98 -17.92 -4.28
CA SER A 13 3.20 -18.66 -5.55
C SER A 13 4.65 -18.66 -6.05
N HIS A 14 5.45 -17.73 -5.57
CA HIS A 14 6.86 -17.57 -5.94
C HIS A 14 7.81 -17.86 -4.78
N PHE A 15 7.35 -18.52 -3.72
CA PHE A 15 8.19 -18.84 -2.55
C PHE A 15 9.44 -19.64 -2.90
N TRP A 16 9.38 -20.52 -3.90
CA TRP A 16 10.53 -21.27 -4.37
C TRP A 16 11.71 -20.38 -4.82
N GLN A 17 11.43 -19.16 -5.32
CA GLN A 17 12.48 -18.20 -5.66
C GLN A 17 13.12 -17.61 -4.39
N VAL A 18 12.31 -17.28 -3.37
CA VAL A 18 12.79 -16.82 -2.07
C VAL A 18 13.69 -17.88 -1.42
N GLU A 19 13.26 -19.14 -1.48
CA GLU A 19 14.03 -20.27 -0.93
C GLU A 19 15.38 -20.40 -1.63
N ARG A 20 15.40 -20.38 -2.96
CA ARG A 20 16.62 -20.50 -3.75
C ARG A 20 17.54 -19.29 -3.59
N ASP A 21 17.02 -18.09 -3.72
CA ASP A 21 17.81 -16.87 -3.90
C ASP A 21 18.21 -16.23 -2.55
N ILE A 22 17.45 -16.50 -1.49
CA ILE A 22 17.66 -15.86 -0.19
C ILE A 22 17.94 -16.86 0.92
N LEU A 23 17.03 -17.83 1.16
CA LEU A 23 17.15 -18.73 2.33
C LEU A 23 18.41 -19.59 2.29
N THR A 24 18.92 -19.89 1.11
CA THR A 24 20.21 -20.57 0.93
C THR A 24 21.36 -19.61 1.28
N LYS A 25 21.36 -18.40 0.77
CA LYS A 25 22.44 -17.41 0.99
C LYS A 25 22.55 -16.92 2.43
N VAL A 26 21.41 -16.72 3.13
CA VAL A 26 21.45 -16.26 4.54
C VAL A 26 22.16 -17.23 5.48
N ARG A 27 22.27 -18.52 5.11
CA ARG A 27 23.04 -19.51 5.90
C ARG A 27 24.55 -19.23 5.84
N GLU A 28 25.02 -18.54 4.82
CA GLU A 28 26.42 -18.24 4.56
C GLU A 28 26.85 -16.84 5.05
N LEU A 29 25.89 -16.03 5.55
CA LEU A 29 26.16 -14.68 6.04
C LEU A 29 26.97 -14.69 7.33
N ARG A 30 28.29 -14.55 7.21
CA ARG A 30 29.19 -14.47 8.37
C ARG A 30 29.06 -13.08 9.04
N GLY A 31 29.03 -13.06 10.38
CA GLY A 31 28.96 -11.84 11.18
C GLY A 31 27.56 -11.23 11.31
N TRP A 32 26.53 -11.89 10.79
CA TRP A 32 25.13 -11.52 10.94
C TRP A 32 24.38 -12.52 11.83
N MET A 33 23.51 -11.97 12.70
CA MET A 33 22.47 -12.76 13.35
C MET A 33 21.23 -12.71 12.45
N VAL A 34 20.78 -13.86 11.97
CA VAL A 34 19.64 -13.95 11.05
C VAL A 34 18.41 -14.43 11.80
N GLY A 35 17.42 -13.52 11.92
CA GLY A 35 16.06 -13.83 12.32
C GLY A 35 15.17 -14.08 11.11
N LYS A 36 14.13 -14.90 11.26
CA LYS A 36 13.13 -15.17 10.21
C LYS A 36 11.73 -14.95 10.78
N TYR A 37 10.91 -14.28 10.01
CA TYR A 37 9.49 -14.15 10.27
C TYR A 37 8.69 -14.73 9.09
N GLU A 38 8.03 -15.84 9.35
CA GLU A 38 7.16 -16.51 8.39
C GLU A 38 5.72 -16.01 8.57
N ILE A 39 5.12 -15.48 7.53
CA ILE A 39 3.75 -15.03 7.55
C ILE A 39 2.83 -16.25 7.73
N SER A 40 2.11 -16.32 8.84
CA SER A 40 1.36 -17.50 9.26
C SER A 40 -0.05 -17.57 8.69
N ASP A 41 -0.68 -16.42 8.43
CA ASP A 41 -2.06 -16.31 7.95
C ASP A 41 -2.21 -15.18 6.93
N THR A 42 -3.44 -14.88 6.52
CA THR A 42 -3.76 -13.84 5.55
C THR A 42 -4.07 -12.48 6.17
N ASP A 43 -4.18 -12.38 7.51
CA ASP A 43 -4.45 -11.12 8.18
C ASP A 43 -3.17 -10.29 8.28
N VAL A 44 -3.13 -9.20 7.51
CA VAL A 44 -1.99 -8.28 7.45
C VAL A 44 -1.78 -7.58 8.79
N ASP A 45 -2.86 -7.16 9.46
CA ASP A 45 -2.77 -6.41 10.71
C ASP A 45 -2.27 -7.30 11.86
N ASP A 46 -2.68 -8.57 11.91
CA ASP A 46 -2.22 -9.52 12.91
C ASP A 46 -0.73 -9.88 12.70
N ASN A 47 -0.33 -10.16 11.45
CA ASN A 47 1.07 -10.41 11.14
C ASN A 47 1.96 -9.20 11.44
N ALA A 48 1.51 -7.98 11.14
CA ALA A 48 2.26 -6.76 11.47
C ALA A 48 2.45 -6.59 12.98
N ARG A 49 1.39 -6.82 13.79
CA ARG A 49 1.49 -6.81 15.26
C ARG A 49 2.41 -7.89 15.82
N LYS A 50 2.42 -9.10 15.25
CA LYS A 50 3.34 -10.15 15.66
C LYS A 50 4.79 -9.78 15.30
N LEU A 51 5.01 -9.27 14.08
CA LEU A 51 6.31 -8.83 13.61
C LEU A 51 6.86 -7.68 14.47
N SER A 52 6.02 -6.71 14.87
CA SER A 52 6.45 -5.57 15.67
C SER A 52 7.05 -5.95 17.03
N LYS A 53 6.69 -7.12 17.58
CA LYS A 53 7.24 -7.62 18.86
C LYS A 53 8.65 -8.17 18.75
N ILE A 54 9.14 -8.42 17.54
CA ILE A 54 10.46 -9.03 17.30
C ILE A 54 11.43 -8.11 16.56
N VAL A 55 10.95 -7.01 15.99
CA VAL A 55 11.82 -5.96 15.41
C VAL A 55 12.57 -5.26 16.53
N MET A 56 13.86 -5.00 16.33
CA MET A 56 14.75 -4.35 17.30
C MET A 56 15.46 -3.16 16.68
N ASP A 57 15.96 -2.28 17.53
CA ASP A 57 16.78 -1.14 17.10
C ASP A 57 17.97 -1.58 16.24
N GLY A 58 18.19 -0.88 15.15
CA GLY A 58 19.29 -1.13 14.23
C GLY A 58 19.15 -2.38 13.35
N ASP A 59 18.01 -3.06 13.35
CA ASP A 59 17.75 -4.18 12.46
C ASP A 59 17.83 -3.78 10.99
N VAL A 60 18.28 -4.72 10.16
CA VAL A 60 18.00 -4.70 8.73
C VAL A 60 16.83 -5.63 8.45
N VAL A 61 15.68 -5.07 8.14
CA VAL A 61 14.47 -5.84 7.83
C VAL A 61 14.33 -5.98 6.32
N VAL A 62 14.27 -7.20 5.82
CA VAL A 62 14.11 -7.48 4.38
C VAL A 62 12.81 -8.21 4.13
N ALA A 63 11.92 -7.57 3.38
CA ALA A 63 10.70 -8.20 2.90
C ALA A 63 10.97 -8.92 1.59
N ALA A 64 10.95 -10.26 1.62
CA ALA A 64 11.12 -11.11 0.45
C ALA A 64 9.76 -11.68 0.01
N GLY A 65 9.08 -10.98 -0.90
CA GLY A 65 7.74 -11.39 -1.32
C GLY A 65 7.05 -10.37 -2.22
N GLY A 66 5.73 -10.40 -2.23
CA GLY A 66 4.90 -9.42 -2.92
C GLY A 66 4.57 -8.21 -2.05
N ASP A 67 3.67 -7.35 -2.55
CA ASP A 67 3.27 -6.10 -1.88
C ASP A 67 2.67 -6.35 -0.48
N GLY A 68 1.89 -7.42 -0.29
CA GLY A 68 1.35 -7.77 1.04
C GLY A 68 2.46 -8.12 2.05
N THR A 69 3.52 -8.82 1.64
CA THR A 69 4.69 -9.10 2.50
C THR A 69 5.42 -7.82 2.86
N ALA A 70 5.62 -6.93 1.89
CA ALA A 70 6.26 -5.63 2.11
C ALA A 70 5.41 -4.73 3.04
N ASN A 71 4.09 -4.74 2.88
CA ASN A 71 3.16 -3.99 3.73
C ASN A 71 3.20 -4.49 5.18
N ILE A 72 3.21 -5.80 5.41
CA ILE A 72 3.38 -6.39 6.75
C ILE A 72 4.70 -5.91 7.37
N ALA A 73 5.79 -5.92 6.60
CA ALA A 73 7.09 -5.48 7.11
C ALA A 73 7.11 -4.00 7.48
N VAL A 74 6.59 -3.12 6.62
CA VAL A 74 6.47 -1.68 6.88
C VAL A 74 5.66 -1.42 8.16
N ASN A 75 4.47 -2.02 8.26
CA ASN A 75 3.62 -1.86 9.44
C ASN A 75 4.27 -2.45 10.70
N GLY A 76 4.92 -3.61 10.59
CA GLY A 76 5.63 -4.21 11.72
C GLY A 76 6.78 -3.34 12.24
N ILE A 77 7.56 -2.72 11.35
CA ILE A 77 8.63 -1.78 11.72
C ILE A 77 8.06 -0.55 12.43
N LEU A 78 7.08 0.11 11.84
CA LEU A 78 6.51 1.35 12.40
C LEU A 78 5.78 1.09 13.72
N LEU A 79 5.04 -0.01 13.84
CA LEU A 79 4.37 -0.40 15.08
C LEU A 79 5.34 -0.81 16.20
N SER A 80 6.57 -1.24 15.87
CA SER A 80 7.55 -1.63 16.88
C SER A 80 8.10 -0.44 17.67
N GLY A 81 8.10 0.75 17.06
CA GLY A 81 8.78 1.93 17.61
C GLY A 81 10.32 1.81 17.60
N ALA A 82 10.88 0.76 17.00
CA ALA A 82 12.32 0.54 16.93
C ALA A 82 13.00 1.62 16.07
N THR A 83 14.15 2.07 16.52
CA THR A 83 14.93 3.15 15.89
C THR A 83 16.07 2.61 15.05
N GLY A 84 16.49 3.38 14.02
CA GLY A 84 17.63 2.99 13.16
C GLY A 84 17.40 1.73 12.33
N VAL A 85 16.15 1.29 12.20
CA VAL A 85 15.80 0.13 11.38
C VAL A 85 15.95 0.47 9.89
N LYS A 86 16.70 -0.34 9.16
CA LYS A 86 16.85 -0.24 7.72
C LYS A 86 15.93 -1.24 7.02
N PHE A 87 15.09 -0.76 6.10
CA PHE A 87 14.15 -1.58 5.35
C PHE A 87 14.63 -1.82 3.92
N GLY A 88 14.56 -3.05 3.45
CA GLY A 88 14.77 -3.44 2.07
C GLY A 88 13.65 -4.33 1.56
N VAL A 89 13.37 -4.25 0.26
CA VAL A 89 12.34 -5.07 -0.38
C VAL A 89 12.89 -5.81 -1.58
N MET A 90 12.55 -7.09 -1.69
CA MET A 90 12.87 -7.97 -2.82
C MET A 90 11.56 -8.51 -3.41
N GLY A 91 11.31 -8.16 -4.67
CA GLY A 91 10.02 -8.34 -5.32
C GLY A 91 9.79 -9.73 -5.89
N TYR A 92 9.19 -10.64 -5.14
CA TYR A 92 8.79 -11.99 -5.57
C TYR A 92 7.26 -12.15 -5.74
N GLY A 93 6.54 -11.05 -5.86
CA GLY A 93 5.08 -11.03 -6.08
C GLY A 93 4.70 -10.70 -7.52
N ASN A 94 3.38 -10.61 -7.77
CA ASN A 94 2.85 -10.28 -9.09
C ASN A 94 2.96 -8.79 -9.44
N PHE A 95 2.76 -7.91 -8.48
CA PHE A 95 2.73 -6.46 -8.69
C PHE A 95 4.05 -5.78 -8.30
N ASN A 96 4.60 -6.11 -7.14
CA ASN A 96 5.88 -5.59 -6.63
C ASN A 96 5.99 -4.06 -6.70
N ALA A 97 4.94 -3.35 -6.27
CA ALA A 97 4.87 -1.90 -6.36
C ALA A 97 6.00 -1.22 -5.58
N MET A 98 6.24 -1.65 -4.33
CA MET A 98 7.32 -1.12 -3.49
C MET A 98 8.71 -1.46 -4.06
N ALA A 99 8.94 -2.69 -4.53
CA ALA A 99 10.22 -3.06 -5.12
C ALA A 99 10.53 -2.25 -6.38
N ARG A 100 9.51 -1.92 -7.18
CA ARG A 100 9.70 -1.02 -8.33
C ARG A 100 9.95 0.43 -7.92
N MET A 101 9.28 0.90 -6.88
CA MET A 101 9.43 2.26 -6.37
C MET A 101 10.83 2.49 -5.81
N PHE A 102 11.31 1.58 -5.00
CA PHE A 102 12.60 1.71 -4.33
C PHE A 102 13.78 1.16 -5.14
N GLY A 103 13.56 0.16 -5.94
CA GLY A 103 14.55 -0.58 -6.71
C GLY A 103 14.51 -2.07 -6.37
N ASP A 104 14.84 -2.88 -7.35
CA ASP A 104 14.99 -4.33 -7.17
C ASP A 104 16.46 -4.62 -6.89
N PHE A 105 16.77 -4.98 -5.66
CA PHE A 105 18.13 -5.21 -5.17
C PHE A 105 18.32 -6.66 -4.76
N SER A 106 19.56 -7.15 -4.87
CA SER A 106 19.96 -8.39 -4.24
C SER A 106 20.06 -8.24 -2.72
N LEU A 107 20.10 -9.35 -1.99
CA LEU A 107 20.26 -9.32 -0.55
C LEU A 107 21.56 -8.62 -0.15
N GLU A 108 22.65 -8.92 -0.85
CA GLU A 108 23.98 -8.33 -0.61
C GLU A 108 23.93 -6.80 -0.78
N GLU A 109 23.31 -6.29 -1.86
CA GLU A 109 23.15 -4.86 -2.07
C GLU A 109 22.33 -4.20 -0.97
N ILE A 110 21.27 -4.85 -0.48
CA ILE A 110 20.46 -4.31 0.64
C ILE A 110 21.30 -4.24 1.91
N LEU A 111 22.17 -5.22 2.18
CA LEU A 111 23.00 -5.22 3.38
C LEU A 111 24.10 -4.16 3.34
N GLU A 112 24.63 -3.85 2.17
CA GLU A 112 25.74 -2.90 1.96
C GLU A 112 25.28 -1.45 1.82
N LYS A 113 24.19 -1.20 1.09
CA LYS A 113 23.70 0.16 0.83
C LYS A 113 23.19 0.84 2.09
N SER A 114 23.45 2.14 2.17
CA SER A 114 22.77 3.01 3.15
C SER A 114 21.29 3.18 2.76
N GLY A 115 20.43 3.33 3.76
CA GLY A 115 19.04 3.74 3.53
C GLY A 115 18.92 5.24 3.25
N LYS A 116 17.79 5.63 2.65
CA LYS A 116 17.34 7.02 2.54
C LYS A 116 16.04 7.18 3.34
N GLU A 117 15.81 8.36 3.85
CA GLU A 117 14.59 8.68 4.58
C GLU A 117 13.39 8.69 3.65
N VAL A 118 12.32 8.07 4.10
CA VAL A 118 11.03 7.96 3.40
C VAL A 118 9.92 8.11 4.43
N TRP A 119 8.92 8.93 4.12
CA TRP A 119 7.78 9.20 4.99
C TRP A 119 6.55 8.41 4.52
N PRO A 120 6.18 7.33 5.20
CA PRO A 120 4.92 6.64 5.00
C PRO A 120 3.72 7.51 5.37
N LEU A 121 2.55 7.13 4.89
CA LEU A 121 1.28 7.66 5.36
C LEU A 121 0.80 6.83 6.56
N GLU A 122 0.23 7.50 7.56
CA GLU A 122 -0.56 6.89 8.62
C GLU A 122 -2.05 7.15 8.36
N CYS A 123 -2.87 6.13 8.51
CA CYS A 123 -4.32 6.25 8.47
C CYS A 123 -4.91 5.95 9.84
N ARG A 124 -5.73 6.87 10.36
CA ARG A 124 -6.54 6.69 11.56
C ARG A 124 -8.01 6.70 11.21
N ILE A 125 -8.79 5.85 11.86
CA ILE A 125 -10.23 5.75 11.67
C ILE A 125 -10.89 6.03 13.02
N ASN A 126 -11.76 7.05 13.05
CA ASN A 126 -12.38 7.53 14.29
C ASN A 126 -11.32 7.82 15.37
N GLY A 127 -10.21 8.48 14.98
CA GLY A 127 -9.08 8.81 15.87
C GLY A 127 -8.20 7.63 16.28
N LYS A 128 -8.47 6.40 15.83
CA LYS A 128 -7.67 5.22 16.17
C LYS A 128 -6.80 4.81 15.00
N HIS A 129 -5.53 4.53 15.26
CA HIS A 129 -4.62 3.98 14.26
C HIS A 129 -5.22 2.74 13.59
N TRP A 130 -5.25 2.74 12.27
CA TRP A 130 -5.65 1.58 11.49
C TRP A 130 -4.43 0.93 10.81
N ARG A 131 -3.68 1.71 10.00
CA ARG A 131 -2.59 1.13 9.20
C ARG A 131 -1.64 2.21 8.68
N TYR A 132 -0.40 1.81 8.39
CA TYR A 132 0.53 2.59 7.59
C TYR A 132 0.52 2.13 6.13
N ALA A 133 0.79 3.05 5.19
CA ALA A 133 1.01 2.75 3.78
C ALA A 133 2.18 3.55 3.22
N MET A 134 2.99 2.90 2.44
CA MET A 134 4.13 3.53 1.76
C MET A 134 3.69 4.24 0.48
N CYS A 135 2.76 3.64 -0.27
CA CYS A 135 2.39 4.07 -1.60
C CYS A 135 1.09 4.87 -1.63
N TYR A 136 0.00 4.34 -1.08
CA TYR A 136 -1.32 5.00 -1.16
C TYR A 136 -2.37 4.35 -0.25
N PHE A 137 -3.38 5.16 0.07
CA PHE A 137 -4.68 4.71 0.57
C PHE A 137 -5.78 5.04 -0.45
N THR A 138 -6.83 4.22 -0.51
CA THR A 138 -8.03 4.50 -1.29
C THR A 138 -9.29 4.17 -0.50
N VAL A 139 -10.35 4.93 -0.77
CA VAL A 139 -11.68 4.77 -0.17
C VAL A 139 -12.69 4.75 -1.30
N GLY A 140 -13.65 3.84 -1.26
CA GLY A 140 -14.72 3.75 -2.25
C GLY A 140 -14.36 2.90 -3.47
N MET A 141 -14.63 3.41 -4.67
CA MET A 141 -14.60 2.67 -5.93
C MET A 141 -13.31 1.87 -6.17
N PHE A 142 -12.14 2.46 -5.94
CA PHE A 142 -10.88 1.75 -6.16
C PHE A 142 -10.65 0.64 -5.14
N ALA A 143 -11.07 0.82 -3.90
CA ALA A 143 -11.01 -0.22 -2.87
C ALA A 143 -11.95 -1.38 -3.22
N GLU A 144 -13.17 -1.10 -3.66
CA GLU A 144 -14.14 -2.11 -4.10
C GLU A 144 -13.69 -2.84 -5.37
N ALA A 145 -13.12 -2.12 -6.35
CA ALA A 145 -12.57 -2.73 -7.55
C ALA A 145 -11.41 -3.67 -7.24
N CYS A 146 -10.60 -3.36 -6.24
CA CYS A 146 -9.54 -4.24 -5.74
C CYS A 146 -10.13 -5.52 -5.13
N ALA A 147 -11.18 -5.39 -4.31
CA ALA A 147 -11.89 -6.52 -3.73
C ALA A 147 -12.50 -7.45 -4.81
N VAL A 148 -13.03 -6.87 -5.90
CA VAL A 148 -13.52 -7.66 -7.06
C VAL A 148 -12.36 -8.38 -7.76
N PHE A 149 -11.24 -7.68 -7.97
CA PHE A 149 -10.04 -8.26 -8.61
C PHE A 149 -9.51 -9.48 -7.83
N ASP A 150 -9.57 -9.43 -6.51
CA ASP A 150 -9.04 -10.48 -5.65
C ASP A 150 -9.94 -11.71 -5.52
N LYS A 151 -11.18 -11.67 -6.02
CA LYS A 151 -12.04 -12.85 -6.05
C LYS A 151 -11.35 -14.02 -6.79
N PRO A 152 -11.30 -15.24 -6.20
CA PRO A 152 -10.57 -16.37 -6.79
C PRO A 152 -10.99 -16.70 -8.22
N GLU A 153 -12.27 -16.52 -8.55
CA GLU A 153 -12.82 -16.73 -9.89
C GLU A 153 -12.27 -15.73 -10.90
N VAL A 154 -12.13 -14.48 -10.49
CA VAL A 154 -11.58 -13.40 -11.31
C VAL A 154 -10.09 -13.64 -11.53
N ARG A 155 -9.33 -13.92 -10.47
CA ARG A 155 -7.90 -14.24 -10.55
C ARG A 155 -7.64 -15.45 -11.48
N LYS A 156 -8.40 -16.54 -11.31
CA LYS A 156 -8.27 -17.74 -12.19
C LYS A 156 -8.53 -17.43 -13.66
N LYS A 157 -9.58 -16.65 -13.98
CA LYS A 157 -9.90 -16.27 -15.37
C LYS A 157 -8.80 -15.40 -15.99
N LEU A 158 -8.27 -14.47 -15.21
CA LEU A 158 -7.22 -13.58 -15.65
C LEU A 158 -5.88 -14.32 -15.82
N GLN A 159 -5.51 -15.24 -14.92
CA GLN A 159 -4.29 -16.04 -15.00
C GLN A 159 -4.26 -16.96 -16.22
N LYS A 160 -5.40 -17.55 -16.60
CA LYS A 160 -5.49 -18.40 -17.78
C LYS A 160 -5.29 -17.65 -19.10
N LYS A 161 -5.59 -16.36 -19.14
CA LYS A 161 -5.68 -15.58 -20.38
C LYS A 161 -4.44 -14.73 -20.69
N HIS A 162 -3.68 -14.29 -19.69
CA HIS A 162 -2.56 -13.36 -19.91
C HIS A 162 -1.42 -13.51 -18.90
N ARG A 163 -0.19 -13.62 -19.39
CA ARG A 163 1.05 -13.55 -18.57
C ARG A 163 1.38 -12.13 -18.05
N ARG A 164 0.75 -11.06 -18.60
CA ARG A 164 0.97 -9.65 -18.22
C ARG A 164 -0.35 -9.01 -17.80
N MET A 165 -0.80 -9.32 -16.60
CA MET A 165 -2.20 -9.16 -16.21
C MET A 165 -2.60 -7.83 -15.55
N SER A 166 -1.68 -6.93 -15.20
CA SER A 166 -2.01 -5.84 -14.28
C SER A 166 -2.99 -4.81 -14.85
N LEU A 167 -2.76 -4.31 -16.06
CA LEU A 167 -3.61 -3.28 -16.68
C LEU A 167 -4.98 -3.83 -17.07
N ILE A 168 -4.99 -4.92 -17.80
CA ILE A 168 -6.23 -5.58 -18.28
C ILE A 168 -7.06 -6.06 -17.09
N GLY A 169 -6.40 -6.60 -16.05
CA GLY A 169 -7.06 -7.02 -14.82
C GLY A 169 -7.72 -5.87 -14.07
N SER A 170 -7.06 -4.72 -13.99
CA SER A 170 -7.60 -3.53 -13.32
C SER A 170 -8.78 -2.94 -14.11
N ILE A 171 -8.68 -2.83 -15.43
CA ILE A 171 -9.78 -2.39 -16.29
C ILE A 171 -10.96 -3.36 -16.17
N TRP A 172 -10.68 -4.66 -16.14
CA TRP A 172 -11.72 -5.67 -16.03
C TRP A 172 -12.41 -5.65 -14.67
N SER A 173 -11.67 -5.53 -13.57
CA SER A 173 -12.25 -5.44 -12.23
C SER A 173 -13.07 -4.16 -12.03
N LEU A 174 -12.61 -3.02 -12.56
CA LEU A 174 -13.40 -1.78 -12.57
C LEU A 174 -14.67 -1.93 -13.42
N SER A 175 -14.59 -2.58 -14.57
CA SER A 175 -15.77 -2.86 -15.41
C SER A 175 -16.74 -3.80 -14.69
N MET A 176 -16.25 -4.85 -14.05
CA MET A 176 -17.07 -5.78 -13.26
C MET A 176 -17.74 -5.10 -12.08
N TRP A 177 -16.99 -4.28 -11.34
CA TRP A 177 -17.53 -3.45 -10.27
C TRP A 177 -18.65 -2.55 -10.81
N TRP A 178 -18.37 -1.81 -11.90
CA TRP A 178 -19.34 -0.89 -12.49
C TRP A 178 -20.65 -1.58 -12.92
N PHE A 179 -20.57 -2.70 -13.62
CA PHE A 179 -21.76 -3.34 -14.20
C PHE A 179 -22.48 -4.30 -13.24
N ARG A 180 -21.82 -4.86 -12.24
CA ARG A 180 -22.39 -5.87 -11.37
C ARG A 180 -22.62 -5.42 -9.94
N GLU A 181 -21.68 -4.68 -9.39
CA GLU A 181 -21.65 -4.34 -7.97
C GLU A 181 -21.94 -2.87 -7.70
N HIS A 182 -21.83 -2.04 -8.73
CA HIS A 182 -22.19 -0.63 -8.63
C HIS A 182 -23.72 -0.47 -8.57
N LYS A 183 -24.26 -0.51 -7.36
CA LYS A 183 -25.69 -0.29 -7.06
C LYS A 183 -26.02 1.18 -6.84
N ARG A 184 -25.34 2.10 -7.52
CA ARG A 184 -25.50 3.57 -7.37
C ARG A 184 -25.12 4.11 -5.98
N GLU A 185 -24.38 3.34 -5.21
CA GLU A 185 -23.88 3.83 -3.92
C GLU A 185 -22.54 4.54 -4.17
N PHE A 186 -22.60 5.84 -4.26
CA PHE A 186 -21.43 6.71 -4.09
C PHE A 186 -20.96 6.62 -2.65
N LEU A 187 -19.75 7.12 -2.38
CA LEU A 187 -19.38 7.40 -1.00
C LEU A 187 -20.45 8.27 -0.35
N PRO A 188 -20.77 8.06 0.92
CA PRO A 188 -21.60 9.02 1.67
C PRO A 188 -21.03 10.42 1.50
N ASP A 189 -21.89 11.42 1.51
CA ASP A 189 -21.43 12.82 1.46
C ASP A 189 -20.45 13.06 2.61
N PHE A 190 -19.35 13.69 2.30
CA PHE A 190 -18.28 13.95 3.26
C PHE A 190 -17.63 15.30 2.99
N SER A 191 -16.96 15.83 3.99
CA SER A 191 -16.08 16.97 3.85
C SER A 191 -14.63 16.53 4.04
N VAL A 192 -13.70 17.09 3.28
CA VAL A 192 -12.26 16.93 3.49
C VAL A 192 -11.73 18.18 4.15
N LYS A 193 -11.04 18.03 5.27
CA LYS A 193 -10.37 19.08 6.00
C LYS A 193 -8.86 18.88 5.87
N ASN A 194 -8.12 19.91 5.46
CA ASN A 194 -6.67 19.90 5.37
C ASN A 194 -6.01 20.47 6.64
N SER A 195 -4.68 20.49 6.68
CA SER A 195 -3.90 21.06 7.80
C SER A 195 -4.14 22.56 8.05
N SER A 196 -4.61 23.29 7.03
CA SER A 196 -4.97 24.72 7.12
C SER A 196 -6.40 24.95 7.57
N ASP A 197 -7.13 23.91 8.00
CA ASP A 197 -8.54 23.94 8.38
C ASP A 197 -9.50 24.33 7.23
N GLU A 198 -9.02 24.31 5.99
CA GLU A 198 -9.87 24.49 4.83
C GLU A 198 -10.74 23.24 4.63
N MET A 199 -12.04 23.47 4.39
CA MET A 199 -12.99 22.39 4.17
C MET A 199 -13.49 22.40 2.73
N ILE A 200 -13.44 21.23 2.10
CA ILE A 200 -14.01 20.97 0.78
C ILE A 200 -15.17 20.00 0.98
N HIS A 201 -16.39 20.46 0.66
CA HIS A 201 -17.56 19.60 0.70
C HIS A 201 -17.64 18.75 -0.58
N CYS A 202 -17.91 17.48 -0.43
CA CYS A 202 -17.81 16.48 -1.49
C CYS A 202 -19.11 15.67 -1.61
N ASP A 203 -19.94 16.05 -2.58
CA ASP A 203 -21.18 15.35 -2.89
C ASP A 203 -20.98 14.40 -4.06
N ASN A 204 -21.66 13.26 -4.02
CA ASN A 204 -21.65 12.30 -5.12
C ASN A 204 -20.24 11.84 -5.55
N CYS A 205 -19.30 11.73 -4.59
CA CYS A 205 -17.96 11.28 -4.85
C CYS A 205 -17.91 9.74 -4.99
N SER A 206 -17.20 9.26 -5.98
CA SER A 206 -17.01 7.82 -6.20
C SER A 206 -15.83 7.25 -5.38
N ASP A 207 -14.84 8.07 -5.13
CA ASP A 207 -13.62 7.65 -4.44
C ASP A 207 -12.85 8.82 -3.83
N TYR A 208 -11.98 8.47 -2.90
CA TYR A 208 -10.92 9.31 -2.38
C TYR A 208 -9.61 8.53 -2.40
N MET A 209 -8.52 9.18 -2.78
CA MET A 209 -7.19 8.57 -2.81
C MET A 209 -6.15 9.49 -2.18
N ALA A 210 -5.39 8.98 -1.22
CA ALA A 210 -4.16 9.59 -0.71
C ALA A 210 -2.96 8.91 -1.37
N ILE A 211 -2.21 9.65 -2.18
CA ILE A 211 -1.16 9.11 -3.05
C ILE A 211 0.20 9.65 -2.61
N ASN A 212 1.08 8.74 -2.20
CA ASN A 212 2.42 9.05 -1.71
C ASN A 212 3.53 8.58 -2.68
N SER A 213 3.19 7.83 -3.70
CA SER A 213 4.12 7.14 -4.60
C SER A 213 4.02 7.63 -6.05
N PRO A 214 5.04 7.37 -6.88
CA PRO A 214 5.04 7.75 -8.28
C PRO A 214 3.98 7.03 -9.13
N SER A 215 3.39 5.95 -8.61
CA SER A 215 2.31 5.24 -9.32
C SER A 215 1.34 4.56 -8.38
N VAL A 216 0.05 4.57 -8.72
CA VAL A 216 -1.01 3.82 -8.06
C VAL A 216 -1.42 2.66 -8.96
N ALA A 217 -1.44 1.44 -8.41
CA ALA A 217 -1.84 0.20 -9.10
C ALA A 217 -1.19 -0.01 -10.49
N ARG A 218 0.00 0.51 -10.73
CA ARG A 218 0.74 0.52 -12.01
C ARG A 218 0.10 1.33 -13.14
N ILE A 219 -1.04 1.92 -12.94
CA ILE A 219 -1.84 2.51 -14.02
C ILE A 219 -1.78 4.03 -13.94
N MET A 220 -1.96 4.58 -12.75
CA MET A 220 -2.07 6.01 -12.57
C MET A 220 -0.73 6.58 -12.10
N LYS A 221 -0.33 7.71 -12.67
CA LYS A 221 0.87 8.43 -12.26
C LYS A 221 0.57 9.29 -11.03
N GLY A 222 1.34 9.08 -9.98
CA GLY A 222 1.39 9.92 -8.79
C GLY A 222 2.60 10.86 -8.81
N GLY A 223 3.29 10.97 -7.68
CA GLY A 223 4.52 11.75 -7.52
C GLY A 223 5.42 11.16 -6.43
N ASP A 224 6.65 11.66 -6.34
CA ASP A 224 7.66 11.18 -5.40
C ASP A 224 7.46 11.78 -3.99
N TYR A 225 6.22 11.86 -3.52
CA TYR A 225 5.85 12.47 -2.23
C TYR A 225 6.42 11.72 -1.03
N TYR A 226 6.74 10.43 -1.17
CA TYR A 226 7.35 9.63 -0.12
C TYR A 226 8.75 10.11 0.32
N ARG A 227 9.40 10.96 -0.49
CA ARG A 227 10.74 11.52 -0.21
C ARG A 227 10.72 12.75 0.70
N GLY A 228 9.55 13.28 0.98
CA GLY A 228 9.39 14.49 1.79
C GLY A 228 8.35 14.30 2.88
N GLU A 229 8.50 15.04 3.95
CA GLU A 229 7.57 15.03 5.07
C GLU A 229 6.34 15.94 4.85
N ASN A 230 6.43 16.89 3.88
CA ASN A 230 5.53 18.03 3.86
C ASN A 230 4.15 17.74 3.28
N TYR A 231 4.02 16.86 2.28
CA TYR A 231 2.72 16.62 1.66
C TYR A 231 2.65 15.30 0.87
N PHE A 232 1.44 14.91 0.58
CA PHE A 232 1.07 13.85 -0.37
C PHE A 232 -0.03 14.38 -1.32
N LEU A 233 -0.40 13.63 -2.33
CA LEU A 233 -1.45 14.01 -3.27
C LEU A 233 -2.79 13.45 -2.81
N SER A 234 -3.73 14.32 -2.47
CA SER A 234 -5.12 13.98 -2.21
C SER A 234 -5.94 14.13 -3.49
N ASN A 235 -6.58 13.05 -3.95
CA ASN A 235 -7.47 13.06 -5.11
C ASN A 235 -8.88 12.69 -4.69
N ILE A 236 -9.84 13.48 -5.10
CA ILE A 236 -11.26 13.26 -4.88
C ILE A 236 -11.91 12.97 -6.23
N GLY A 237 -12.39 11.74 -6.40
CA GLY A 237 -13.02 11.30 -7.64
C GLY A 237 -14.52 11.54 -7.62
N CYS A 238 -15.02 12.32 -8.58
CA CYS A 238 -16.44 12.55 -8.80
C CYS A 238 -16.85 11.98 -10.17
N MET A 239 -17.05 10.65 -10.24
CA MET A 239 -17.30 9.98 -11.51
C MET A 239 -18.68 9.39 -11.61
N THR A 240 -19.52 10.07 -12.35
CA THR A 240 -20.90 9.66 -12.59
C THR A 240 -21.08 8.76 -13.82
N LYS A 241 -20.05 8.59 -14.67
CA LYS A 241 -20.16 7.85 -15.94
C LYS A 241 -18.95 6.95 -16.18
N PHE A 242 -19.20 5.70 -16.55
CA PHE A 242 -18.18 4.70 -16.86
C PHE A 242 -17.12 5.19 -17.86
N PHE A 243 -17.53 5.89 -18.92
CA PHE A 243 -16.60 6.42 -19.91
C PHE A 243 -15.70 7.53 -19.36
N LYS A 244 -16.18 8.34 -18.40
CA LYS A 244 -15.33 9.31 -17.69
C LYS A 244 -14.26 8.60 -16.88
N LEU A 245 -14.60 7.51 -16.18
CA LEU A 245 -13.66 6.68 -15.45
C LEU A 245 -12.56 6.13 -16.36
N ILE A 246 -12.94 5.51 -17.49
CA ILE A 246 -11.96 4.99 -18.46
C ILE A 246 -11.09 6.12 -19.02
N SER A 247 -11.69 7.25 -19.36
CA SER A 247 -10.94 8.43 -19.85
C SER A 247 -9.95 8.94 -18.81
N MET A 248 -10.33 9.02 -17.53
CA MET A 248 -9.42 9.41 -16.45
C MET A 248 -8.28 8.41 -16.30
N MET A 249 -8.58 7.11 -16.29
CA MET A 249 -7.55 6.08 -16.22
C MET A 249 -6.56 6.19 -17.38
N MET A 250 -7.04 6.39 -18.60
CA MET A 250 -6.20 6.58 -19.78
C MET A 250 -5.34 7.83 -19.68
N ARG A 251 -5.91 8.95 -19.23
CA ARG A 251 -5.14 10.20 -19.02
C ARG A 251 -4.09 10.05 -17.92
N SER A 252 -4.42 9.37 -16.83
CA SER A 252 -3.54 9.17 -15.69
C SER A 252 -2.37 8.21 -15.98
N MET A 253 -2.44 7.44 -17.07
CA MET A 253 -1.27 6.68 -17.57
C MET A 253 -0.18 7.59 -18.12
N PHE A 254 -0.54 8.76 -18.65
CA PHE A 254 0.39 9.70 -19.29
C PHE A 254 0.65 10.94 -18.45
N LYS A 255 -0.34 11.40 -17.70
CA LYS A 255 -0.26 12.59 -16.84
C LYS A 255 -0.50 12.20 -15.39
N LYS A 256 0.13 12.95 -14.47
CA LYS A 256 -0.12 12.86 -13.02
C LYS A 256 -1.63 12.96 -12.74
N VAL A 257 -2.14 12.14 -11.85
CA VAL A 257 -3.51 12.23 -11.36
C VAL A 257 -3.72 13.64 -10.79
N PRO A 258 -4.80 14.36 -11.19
CA PRO A 258 -5.08 15.65 -10.58
C PRO A 258 -5.43 15.47 -9.11
N GLY A 259 -5.04 16.41 -8.29
CA GLY A 259 -5.33 16.39 -6.86
C GLY A 259 -4.75 17.59 -6.15
N ILE A 260 -4.98 17.68 -4.85
CA ILE A 260 -4.51 18.72 -3.96
C ILE A 260 -3.31 18.16 -3.18
N GLU A 261 -2.23 18.91 -3.11
CA GLU A 261 -1.10 18.56 -2.26
C GLU A 261 -1.45 18.94 -0.81
N SER A 262 -1.39 17.96 0.09
CA SER A 262 -1.79 18.11 1.49
C SER A 262 -0.84 17.32 2.38
N ASP A 263 -0.55 17.83 3.56
CA ASP A 263 0.23 17.18 4.60
C ASP A 263 -0.65 16.45 5.61
N TYR A 264 -1.93 16.82 5.67
CA TYR A 264 -2.95 16.21 6.49
C TYR A 264 -4.31 16.29 5.80
N ASP A 265 -5.02 15.17 5.74
CA ASP A 265 -6.40 15.11 5.24
C ASP A 265 -7.29 14.36 6.22
N CYS A 266 -8.37 15.00 6.65
CA CYS A 266 -9.40 14.41 7.47
C CYS A 266 -10.71 14.37 6.68
N LEU A 267 -11.17 13.16 6.37
CA LEU A 267 -12.51 12.94 5.80
C LEU A 267 -13.50 12.86 6.96
N ILE A 268 -14.45 13.77 6.95
CA ILE A 268 -15.54 13.85 7.93
C ILE A 268 -16.83 13.45 7.22
N LEU A 269 -17.39 12.32 7.58
CA LEU A 269 -18.62 11.80 7.02
C LEU A 269 -19.82 12.40 7.75
N GLU A 270 -20.84 12.84 7.02
CA GLU A 270 -22.07 13.40 7.61
C GLU A 270 -22.79 12.37 8.49
N LYS A 271 -22.72 11.11 8.11
CA LYS A 271 -23.29 9.99 8.87
C LYS A 271 -22.29 8.88 8.99
N ALA A 272 -22.23 8.25 10.16
CA ALA A 272 -21.46 7.02 10.34
C ALA A 272 -21.87 5.99 9.29
N SER A 273 -20.91 5.43 8.59
CA SER A 273 -21.16 4.59 7.42
C SER A 273 -20.23 3.40 7.39
N LYS A 274 -20.67 2.38 6.67
CA LYS A 274 -19.85 1.23 6.32
C LYS A 274 -19.08 1.54 5.06
N ILE A 275 -17.76 1.51 5.13
CA ILE A 275 -16.87 1.95 4.05
C ILE A 275 -15.82 0.90 3.76
N MET A 276 -15.52 0.70 2.48
CA MET A 276 -14.37 -0.10 2.06
C MET A 276 -13.15 0.79 1.92
N LEU A 277 -12.10 0.45 2.68
CA LEU A 277 -10.80 1.07 2.61
C LEU A 277 -9.78 0.09 2.04
N GLN A 278 -8.77 0.63 1.40
CA GLN A 278 -7.65 -0.12 0.85
C GLN A 278 -6.33 0.59 1.16
N ALA A 279 -5.35 -0.19 1.57
CA ALA A 279 -3.95 0.22 1.67
C ALA A 279 -3.11 -0.73 0.79
N GLU A 280 -2.52 -0.22 -0.29
CA GLU A 280 -1.54 -0.94 -1.12
C GLU A 280 -2.02 -2.31 -1.65
N GLY A 281 -3.29 -2.41 -2.01
CA GLY A 281 -3.88 -3.65 -2.51
C GLY A 281 -4.58 -4.51 -1.46
N GLU A 282 -4.34 -4.26 -0.18
CA GLU A 282 -5.04 -4.92 0.92
C GLU A 282 -6.28 -4.12 1.31
N TYR A 283 -7.46 -4.69 1.17
CA TYR A 283 -8.73 -4.00 1.42
C TYR A 283 -9.44 -4.55 2.65
N LYS A 284 -10.22 -3.69 3.29
CA LYS A 284 -11.05 -4.05 4.45
C LYS A 284 -12.33 -3.24 4.45
N MET A 285 -13.44 -3.92 4.74
CA MET A 285 -14.71 -3.27 5.05
C MET A 285 -14.71 -2.89 6.51
N ILE A 286 -14.98 -1.63 6.81
CA ILE A 286 -15.02 -1.10 8.19
C ILE A 286 -16.39 -0.50 8.43
N ASP A 287 -17.00 -0.91 9.53
CA ASP A 287 -18.32 -0.42 9.96
C ASP A 287 -18.17 0.83 10.84
N ASP A 288 -19.21 1.64 10.89
CA ASP A 288 -19.35 2.79 11.79
C ASP A 288 -18.22 3.84 11.65
N VAL A 289 -17.78 4.10 10.42
CA VAL A 289 -16.75 5.11 10.11
C VAL A 289 -17.39 6.50 10.13
N LYS A 290 -16.83 7.42 10.93
CA LYS A 290 -17.19 8.85 10.99
C LYS A 290 -16.07 9.73 10.46
N THR A 291 -14.81 9.40 10.81
CA THR A 291 -13.64 10.14 10.35
C THR A 291 -12.57 9.19 9.81
N ILE A 292 -11.90 9.62 8.76
CA ILE A 292 -10.69 8.98 8.25
C ILE A 292 -9.62 10.08 8.16
N GLU A 293 -8.58 9.93 8.95
CA GLU A 293 -7.49 10.89 9.06
C GLU A 293 -6.25 10.28 8.40
N ILE A 294 -5.64 11.02 7.47
CA ILE A 294 -4.43 10.58 6.77
C ILE A 294 -3.37 11.66 6.91
N GLU A 295 -2.21 11.27 7.41
CA GLU A 295 -1.08 12.16 7.60
C GLU A 295 0.25 11.44 7.32
N LYS A 296 1.31 12.20 7.13
CA LYS A 296 2.66 11.64 7.09
C LYS A 296 3.09 11.19 8.49
N THR A 297 3.85 10.12 8.54
CA THR A 297 4.49 9.72 9.81
C THR A 297 5.46 10.81 10.28
N VAL A 298 5.47 11.06 11.59
CA VAL A 298 6.40 12.04 12.18
C VAL A 298 7.86 11.59 12.00
N THR A 299 8.10 10.29 12.12
CA THR A 299 9.44 9.71 11.95
C THR A 299 9.55 9.00 10.61
N PRO A 300 10.59 9.32 9.81
CA PRO A 300 10.82 8.62 8.56
C PRO A 300 11.31 7.18 8.78
N MET A 301 11.08 6.34 7.80
CA MET A 301 11.73 5.04 7.68
C MET A 301 13.00 5.15 6.86
N MET A 302 14.04 4.41 7.26
CA MET A 302 15.26 4.25 6.44
C MET A 302 15.04 3.13 5.44
N VAL A 303 14.92 3.47 4.16
CA VAL A 303 14.64 2.52 3.07
C VAL A 303 15.80 2.43 2.09
N VAL A 304 16.20 1.21 1.75
CA VAL A 304 17.19 0.98 0.68
C VAL A 304 16.54 1.28 -0.66
N MET A 305 17.09 2.26 -1.37
CA MET A 305 16.53 2.71 -2.64
C MET A 305 17.61 3.20 -3.62
N LYS A 306 17.23 3.31 -4.90
CA LYS A 306 18.09 3.85 -5.98
C LYS A 306 18.45 5.31 -5.78
#